data_831bcb699cb975cfb000a3529333ff5d
#
_entry.id   831bcb699cb975cfb000a3529333ff5d
#
_cell.length_a   1.000
_cell.length_b   1.000
_cell.length_c   1.000
_cell.angle_alpha   90.00
_cell.angle_beta   90.00
_cell.angle_gamma   90.00
#
_symmetry.space_group_name_H-M   'P 1'
#
loop_
_entity.id
_entity.type
_entity.pdbx_description
1 polymer ?
#
loop_
_entity_poly.entity_id
_entity_poly.type
_entity_poly.pdbx_seq_one_letter_code
_entity_poly.pdbx_strand_id
1 'polypeptide(L)'
;LTSPRSSFSEQAVIFRRKHNWLMCWLYIGTFGSYIGFSAGFPMLVKSQFPDVNPLAYAFIGPLLGALMRSVGGSMADRWGGARLTFWVFALMIAAVFGVLHFLPSDGQGGNFYGFLLSFMALFVLSGIGNGTTFRMIPVIFRTLHERWSANDNAEGKATAAHQASIESAA
;
A
#
# COMPACT_ATOMS: atom_id res chain seq x y z
N LEU A 1 -8.63 -34.33 -0.24
CA LEU A 1 -7.85 -33.28 0.43
C LEU A 1 -8.81 -32.21 0.93
N THR A 2 -9.45 -32.47 2.09
CA THR A 2 -10.28 -31.47 2.79
C THR A 2 -9.34 -30.54 3.53
N SER A 3 -9.16 -29.30 3.02
CA SER A 3 -8.52 -28.24 3.79
C SER A 3 -9.32 -28.02 5.08
N PRO A 4 -8.69 -27.99 6.27
CA PRO A 4 -9.41 -27.71 7.51
C PRO A 4 -10.04 -26.32 7.37
N ARG A 5 -11.36 -26.24 7.54
CA ARG A 5 -12.09 -24.98 7.63
C ARG A 5 -11.56 -24.27 8.88
N SER A 6 -10.68 -23.29 8.68
CA SER A 6 -10.24 -22.43 9.79
C SER A 6 -11.46 -21.75 10.41
N SER A 7 -11.62 -21.90 11.72
CA SER A 7 -12.72 -21.29 12.48
C SER A 7 -12.59 -19.76 12.38
N PHE A 8 -13.75 -19.06 12.39
CA PHE A 8 -13.78 -17.59 12.38
C PHE A 8 -12.99 -17.00 13.56
N SER A 9 -12.96 -17.67 14.70
CA SER A 9 -12.18 -17.27 15.87
C SER A 9 -10.65 -17.35 15.64
N GLU A 10 -10.18 -18.32 14.87
CA GLU A 10 -8.75 -18.43 14.48
C GLU A 10 -8.36 -17.31 13.51
N GLN A 11 -9.26 -16.92 12.62
CA GLN A 11 -9.02 -15.78 11.70
C GLN A 11 -9.06 -14.45 12.46
N ALA A 12 -9.88 -14.31 13.50
CA ALA A 12 -9.98 -13.08 14.30
C ALA A 12 -8.70 -12.75 15.09
N VAL A 13 -7.80 -13.72 15.32
CA VAL A 13 -6.47 -13.49 15.93
C VAL A 13 -5.63 -12.49 15.12
N ILE A 14 -5.86 -12.38 13.81
CA ILE A 14 -5.18 -11.43 12.92
C ILE A 14 -5.41 -9.98 13.39
N PHE A 15 -6.59 -9.65 13.91
CA PHE A 15 -6.93 -8.29 14.39
C PHE A 15 -6.14 -7.87 15.64
N ARG A 16 -5.60 -8.80 16.41
CA ARG A 16 -4.77 -8.50 17.60
C ARG A 16 -3.33 -8.12 17.23
N ARG A 17 -2.90 -8.31 15.99
CA ARG A 17 -1.52 -8.06 15.54
C ARG A 17 -1.33 -6.61 15.09
N LYS A 18 -0.40 -5.88 15.71
CA LYS A 18 -0.08 -4.48 15.35
C LYS A 18 0.31 -4.30 13.88
N HIS A 19 1.01 -5.28 13.29
CA HIS A 19 1.41 -5.25 11.88
C HIS A 19 0.21 -5.25 10.93
N ASN A 20 -0.89 -5.91 11.29
CA ASN A 20 -2.11 -5.89 10.48
C ASN A 20 -2.69 -4.47 10.37
N TRP A 21 -2.76 -3.76 11.50
CA TRP A 21 -3.24 -2.37 11.51
C TRP A 21 -2.35 -1.43 10.70
N LEU A 22 -1.02 -1.60 10.80
CA LEU A 22 -0.08 -0.83 9.99
C LEU A 22 -0.30 -1.06 8.49
N MET A 23 -0.48 -2.32 8.08
CA MET A 23 -0.75 -2.64 6.67
C MET A 23 -2.10 -2.11 6.21
N CYS A 24 -3.14 -2.16 7.05
CA CYS A 24 -4.43 -1.53 6.76
C CYS A 24 -4.30 -0.01 6.55
N TRP A 25 -3.55 0.68 7.40
CA TRP A 25 -3.28 2.11 7.28
C TRP A 25 -2.56 2.44 5.97
N LEU A 26 -1.51 1.72 5.63
CA LEU A 26 -0.79 1.90 4.37
C LEU A 26 -1.70 1.63 3.16
N TYR A 27 -2.54 0.60 3.25
CA TYR A 27 -3.46 0.26 2.17
C TYR A 27 -4.58 1.32 2.02
N ILE A 28 -5.13 1.82 3.12
CA ILE A 28 -6.07 2.95 3.09
C ILE A 28 -5.40 4.18 2.48
N GLY A 29 -4.15 4.48 2.84
CA GLY A 29 -3.40 5.60 2.28
C GLY A 29 -3.21 5.49 0.77
N THR A 30 -2.85 4.33 0.25
CA THR A 30 -2.59 4.14 -1.18
C THR A 30 -3.86 3.91 -1.98
N PHE A 31 -4.74 3.01 -1.54
CA PHE A 31 -5.97 2.67 -2.26
C PHE A 31 -7.06 3.72 -2.07
N GLY A 32 -7.18 4.27 -0.85
CA GLY A 32 -8.09 5.37 -0.56
C GLY A 32 -7.74 6.62 -1.37
N SER A 33 -6.46 6.95 -1.49
CA SER A 33 -6.00 8.04 -2.36
C SER A 33 -6.34 7.79 -3.83
N TYR A 34 -6.15 6.56 -4.31
CA TYR A 34 -6.51 6.19 -5.67
C TYR A 34 -8.00 6.41 -5.97
N ILE A 35 -8.89 5.97 -5.06
CA ILE A 35 -10.34 6.18 -5.20
C ILE A 35 -10.67 7.67 -5.11
N GLY A 36 -10.10 8.37 -4.14
CA GLY A 36 -10.30 9.81 -3.95
C GLY A 36 -9.87 10.62 -5.17
N PHE A 37 -8.74 10.31 -5.77
CA PHE A 37 -8.27 10.93 -7.01
C PHE A 37 -9.17 10.61 -8.20
N SER A 38 -9.69 9.38 -8.30
CA SER A 38 -10.59 8.97 -9.38
C SER A 38 -11.92 9.74 -9.36
N ALA A 39 -12.44 10.02 -8.16
CA ALA A 39 -13.67 10.80 -8.00
C ALA A 39 -13.40 12.32 -8.08
N GLY A 40 -12.29 12.77 -7.47
CA GLY A 40 -11.95 14.19 -7.36
C GLY A 40 -11.43 14.81 -8.66
N PHE A 41 -10.71 14.05 -9.50
CA PHE A 41 -10.11 14.56 -10.71
C PHE A 41 -11.12 15.20 -11.69
N PRO A 42 -12.20 14.50 -12.12
CA PRO A 42 -13.17 15.12 -13.04
C PRO A 42 -13.88 16.31 -12.40
N MET A 43 -14.10 16.29 -11.09
CA MET A 43 -14.73 17.40 -10.37
C MET A 43 -13.83 18.65 -10.34
N LEU A 44 -12.54 18.45 -10.08
CA LEU A 44 -11.53 19.53 -10.10
C LEU A 44 -11.37 20.11 -11.51
N VAL A 45 -11.29 19.27 -12.55
CA VAL A 45 -11.21 19.75 -13.93
C VAL A 45 -12.43 20.59 -14.27
N LYS A 46 -13.63 20.15 -13.92
CA LYS A 46 -14.87 20.88 -14.20
C LYS A 46 -14.94 22.24 -13.48
N SER A 47 -14.42 22.31 -12.25
CA SER A 47 -14.49 23.54 -11.44
C SER A 47 -13.39 24.55 -11.76
N GLN A 48 -12.20 24.08 -12.11
CA GLN A 48 -11.00 24.91 -12.27
C GLN A 48 -10.67 25.20 -13.75
N PHE A 49 -11.12 24.36 -14.66
CA PHE A 49 -10.87 24.47 -16.10
C PHE A 49 -12.18 24.29 -16.87
N PRO A 50 -13.10 25.29 -16.84
CA PRO A 50 -14.45 25.16 -17.43
C PRO A 50 -14.44 24.93 -18.94
N ASP A 51 -13.37 25.34 -19.64
CA ASP A 51 -13.20 25.15 -21.09
C ASP A 51 -12.76 23.72 -21.47
N VAL A 52 -12.42 22.87 -20.48
CA VAL A 52 -11.93 21.53 -20.71
C VAL A 52 -13.04 20.51 -20.40
N ASN A 53 -13.27 19.57 -21.33
CA ASN A 53 -14.21 18.48 -21.07
C ASN A 53 -13.59 17.44 -20.11
N PRO A 54 -14.07 17.33 -18.85
CA PRO A 54 -13.47 16.42 -17.86
C PRO A 54 -13.60 14.95 -18.27
N LEU A 55 -14.66 14.58 -19.00
CA LEU A 55 -14.91 13.19 -19.39
C LEU A 55 -13.87 12.66 -20.38
N ALA A 56 -13.25 13.55 -21.19
CA ALA A 56 -12.20 13.14 -22.13
C ALA A 56 -10.94 12.61 -21.43
N TYR A 57 -10.69 13.02 -20.19
CA TYR A 57 -9.48 12.68 -19.43
C TYR A 57 -9.75 11.81 -18.20
N ALA A 58 -11.02 11.70 -17.77
CA ALA A 58 -11.38 11.04 -16.51
C ALA A 58 -10.96 9.57 -16.40
N PHE A 59 -10.90 8.85 -17.52
CA PHE A 59 -10.56 7.43 -17.54
C PHE A 59 -9.02 7.18 -17.54
N ILE A 60 -8.23 8.16 -17.97
CA ILE A 60 -6.77 7.98 -18.16
C ILE A 60 -6.07 7.71 -16.82
N GLY A 61 -6.41 8.49 -15.80
CA GLY A 61 -5.83 8.34 -14.47
C GLY A 61 -6.06 6.98 -13.85
N PRO A 62 -7.32 6.55 -13.69
CA PRO A 62 -7.65 5.21 -13.18
C PRO A 62 -7.01 4.08 -13.99
N LEU A 63 -6.96 4.18 -15.32
CA LEU A 63 -6.30 3.19 -16.18
C LEU A 63 -4.81 3.09 -15.88
N LEU A 64 -4.10 4.24 -15.84
CA LEU A 64 -2.68 4.28 -15.52
C LEU A 64 -2.40 3.71 -14.13
N GLY A 65 -3.17 4.09 -13.12
CA GLY A 65 -3.01 3.57 -11.77
C GLY A 65 -3.24 2.06 -11.67
N ALA A 66 -4.24 1.53 -12.38
CA ALA A 66 -4.51 0.09 -12.42
C ALA A 66 -3.35 -0.68 -13.08
N LEU A 67 -2.79 -0.20 -14.18
CA LEU A 67 -1.63 -0.80 -14.84
C LEU A 67 -0.39 -0.74 -13.93
N MET A 68 -0.13 0.40 -13.30
CA MET A 68 1.02 0.60 -12.42
C MET A 68 0.95 -0.20 -11.12
N ARG A 69 -0.23 -0.65 -10.72
CA ARG A 69 -0.39 -1.59 -9.59
C ARG A 69 0.36 -2.90 -9.82
N SER A 70 0.30 -3.47 -11.02
CA SER A 70 1.05 -4.68 -11.37
C SER A 70 2.56 -4.44 -11.37
N VAL A 71 2.98 -3.29 -11.89
CA VAL A 71 4.39 -2.87 -11.88
C VAL A 71 4.90 -2.69 -10.45
N GLY A 72 4.11 -2.07 -9.57
CA GLY A 72 4.45 -1.84 -8.16
C GLY A 72 4.73 -3.13 -7.40
N GLY A 73 3.97 -4.20 -7.66
CA GLY A 73 4.22 -5.52 -7.09
C GLY A 73 5.59 -6.08 -7.50
N SER A 74 5.92 -6.02 -8.79
CA SER A 74 7.21 -6.49 -9.32
C SER A 74 8.39 -5.65 -8.82
N MET A 75 8.21 -4.35 -8.68
CA MET A 75 9.22 -3.44 -8.11
C MET A 75 9.46 -3.71 -6.63
N ALA A 76 8.41 -4.05 -5.88
CA ALA A 76 8.52 -4.41 -4.46
C ALA A 76 9.39 -5.64 -4.23
N ASP A 77 9.31 -6.63 -5.13
CA ASP A 77 10.14 -7.83 -5.07
C ASP A 77 11.63 -7.54 -5.31
N ARG A 78 11.97 -6.54 -6.12
CA ARG A 78 13.35 -6.20 -6.47
C ARG A 78 14.02 -5.23 -5.51
N TRP A 79 13.30 -4.21 -5.06
CA TRP A 79 13.86 -3.08 -4.30
C TRP A 79 13.50 -3.10 -2.82
N GLY A 80 12.63 -4.04 -2.42
CA GLY A 80 12.10 -4.14 -1.07
C GLY A 80 10.87 -3.24 -0.87
N GLY A 81 9.77 -3.86 -0.41
CA GLY A 81 8.48 -3.19 -0.31
C GLY A 81 8.49 -1.95 0.58
N ALA A 82 9.13 -2.00 1.74
CA ALA A 82 9.14 -0.88 2.68
C ALA A 82 9.87 0.37 2.11
N ARG A 83 11.02 0.17 1.46
CA ARG A 83 11.79 1.27 0.85
C ARG A 83 11.01 1.89 -0.31
N LEU A 84 10.41 1.06 -1.16
CA LEU A 84 9.61 1.52 -2.28
C LEU A 84 8.39 2.31 -1.80
N THR A 85 7.68 1.82 -0.79
CA THR A 85 6.52 2.51 -0.19
C THR A 85 6.90 3.89 0.33
N PHE A 86 8.04 4.01 1.03
CA PHE A 86 8.54 5.30 1.51
C PHE A 86 8.74 6.30 0.37
N TRP A 87 9.44 5.90 -0.70
CA TRP A 87 9.68 6.76 -1.86
C TRP A 87 8.41 7.13 -2.60
N VAL A 88 7.47 6.19 -2.71
CA VAL A 88 6.15 6.46 -3.33
C VAL A 88 5.42 7.56 -2.56
N PHE A 89 5.34 7.49 -1.23
CA PHE A 89 4.69 8.54 -0.43
C PHE A 89 5.42 9.88 -0.54
N ALA A 90 6.75 9.90 -0.51
CA ALA A 90 7.54 11.13 -0.69
C ALA A 90 7.27 11.79 -2.05
N LEU A 91 7.24 11.00 -3.12
CA LEU A 91 6.94 11.48 -4.48
C LEU A 91 5.47 11.90 -4.63
N MET A 92 4.52 11.23 -3.94
CA MET A 92 3.13 11.66 -3.91
C MET A 92 2.98 13.05 -3.29
N ILE A 93 3.71 13.34 -2.21
CA ILE A 93 3.72 14.68 -1.60
C ILE A 93 4.23 15.72 -2.62
N ALA A 94 5.34 15.43 -3.30
CA ALA A 94 5.87 16.33 -4.33
C ALA A 94 4.87 16.53 -5.49
N ALA A 95 4.19 15.47 -5.93
CA ALA A 95 3.18 15.57 -6.98
C ALA A 95 1.95 16.39 -6.55
N VAL A 96 1.54 16.32 -5.27
CA VAL A 96 0.48 17.18 -4.72
C VAL A 96 0.88 18.65 -4.79
N PHE A 97 2.12 19.00 -4.42
CA PHE A 97 2.62 20.35 -4.60
C PHE A 97 2.63 20.79 -6.07
N GLY A 98 2.95 19.88 -7.00
CA GLY A 98 2.83 20.13 -8.43
C GLY A 98 1.40 20.44 -8.85
N VAL A 99 0.42 19.65 -8.38
CA VAL A 99 -1.01 19.92 -8.63
C VAL A 99 -1.40 21.32 -8.13
N LEU A 100 -1.03 21.66 -6.90
CA LEU A 100 -1.36 22.95 -6.32
C LEU A 100 -0.69 24.11 -7.08
N HIS A 101 0.54 23.92 -7.56
CA HIS A 101 1.27 24.97 -8.29
C HIS A 101 0.65 25.28 -9.66
N PHE A 102 0.12 24.26 -10.35
CA PHE A 102 -0.49 24.43 -11.68
C PHE A 102 -2.00 24.71 -11.64
N LEU A 103 -2.58 24.72 -10.44
CA LEU A 103 -3.97 25.09 -10.25
C LEU A 103 -4.16 26.61 -10.46
N PRO A 104 -5.25 27.08 -11.11
CA PRO A 104 -5.53 28.49 -11.20
C PRO A 104 -5.66 29.14 -9.80
N SER A 105 -4.96 30.25 -9.58
CA SER A 105 -5.16 31.09 -8.40
C SER A 105 -6.11 32.24 -8.76
N ASP A 106 -7.16 32.43 -7.98
CA ASP A 106 -8.17 33.50 -8.16
C ASP A 106 -8.83 33.52 -9.55
N GLY A 107 -9.00 32.36 -10.17
CA GLY A 107 -9.68 32.22 -11.46
C GLY A 107 -8.84 32.68 -12.67
N GLN A 108 -7.55 32.95 -12.48
CA GLN A 108 -6.62 33.30 -13.57
C GLN A 108 -5.33 32.47 -13.49
N GLY A 109 -4.81 32.12 -14.66
CA GLY A 109 -3.42 31.68 -14.81
C GLY A 109 -3.11 30.23 -14.48
N GLY A 110 -4.00 29.29 -14.60
CA GLY A 110 -3.69 27.85 -14.46
C GLY A 110 -3.10 27.25 -15.73
N ASN A 111 -2.22 26.25 -15.56
CA ASN A 111 -1.73 25.45 -16.66
C ASN A 111 -2.36 24.04 -16.62
N PHE A 112 -3.34 23.81 -17.48
CA PHE A 112 -4.05 22.52 -17.53
C PHE A 112 -3.13 21.34 -17.79
N TYR A 113 -2.14 21.46 -18.68
CA TYR A 113 -1.22 20.36 -18.97
C TYR A 113 -0.30 20.03 -17.80
N GLY A 114 0.20 21.04 -17.09
CA GLY A 114 0.99 20.86 -15.87
C GLY A 114 0.17 20.22 -14.76
N PHE A 115 -1.06 20.68 -14.56
CA PHE A 115 -2.04 20.07 -13.65
C PHE A 115 -2.31 18.61 -14.00
N LEU A 116 -2.63 18.34 -15.28
CA LEU A 116 -2.92 16.99 -15.76
C LEU A 116 -1.73 16.05 -15.52
N LEU A 117 -0.51 16.47 -15.87
CA LEU A 117 0.70 15.66 -15.70
C LEU A 117 0.95 15.34 -14.22
N SER A 118 0.83 16.34 -13.34
CA SER A 118 0.99 16.17 -11.88
C SER A 118 -0.08 15.22 -11.31
N PHE A 119 -1.31 15.34 -11.80
CA PHE A 119 -2.40 14.46 -11.37
C PHE A 119 -2.24 13.03 -11.89
N MET A 120 -1.77 12.85 -13.11
CA MET A 120 -1.43 11.52 -13.66
C MET A 120 -0.28 10.89 -12.88
N ALA A 121 0.72 11.67 -12.44
CA ALA A 121 1.78 11.19 -11.56
C ALA A 121 1.22 10.67 -10.21
N LEU A 122 0.22 11.34 -9.63
CA LEU A 122 -0.47 10.84 -8.43
C LEU A 122 -1.14 9.49 -8.66
N PHE A 123 -1.81 9.30 -9.80
CA PHE A 123 -2.42 8.00 -10.14
C PHE A 123 -1.36 6.90 -10.30
N VAL A 124 -0.28 7.17 -10.99
CA VAL A 124 0.84 6.24 -11.18
C VAL A 124 1.44 5.85 -9.82
N LEU A 125 1.75 6.82 -8.99
CA LEU A 125 2.36 6.60 -7.67
C LEU A 125 1.42 5.88 -6.71
N SER A 126 0.14 6.25 -6.66
CA SER A 126 -0.84 5.53 -5.83
C SER A 126 -1.05 4.09 -6.31
N GLY A 127 -1.03 3.86 -7.62
CA GLY A 127 -1.06 2.52 -8.21
C GLY A 127 0.14 1.68 -7.79
N ILE A 128 1.37 2.20 -7.94
CA ILE A 128 2.61 1.54 -7.51
C ILE A 128 2.56 1.24 -6.00
N GLY A 129 2.19 2.23 -5.18
CA GLY A 129 2.07 2.07 -3.73
C GLY A 129 1.06 1.00 -3.32
N ASN A 130 -0.08 0.96 -3.99
CA ASN A 130 -1.09 -0.07 -3.76
C ASN A 130 -0.57 -1.47 -4.12
N GLY A 131 0.08 -1.63 -5.28
CA GLY A 131 0.70 -2.90 -5.68
C GLY A 131 1.78 -3.36 -4.71
N THR A 132 2.63 -2.43 -4.26
CA THR A 132 3.69 -2.68 -3.27
C THR A 132 3.11 -3.14 -1.93
N THR A 133 2.13 -2.42 -1.40
CA THR A 133 1.49 -2.74 -0.11
C THR A 133 0.81 -4.10 -0.16
N PHE A 134 0.07 -4.38 -1.23
CA PHE A 134 -0.60 -5.66 -1.42
C PHE A 134 0.39 -6.83 -1.46
N ARG A 135 1.54 -6.65 -2.13
CA ARG A 135 2.59 -7.67 -2.23
C ARG A 135 3.30 -7.92 -0.89
N MET A 136 3.43 -6.92 -0.04
CA MET A 136 4.06 -7.05 1.28
C MET A 136 3.24 -7.86 2.28
N ILE A 137 1.91 -7.89 2.17
CA ILE A 137 1.03 -8.56 3.13
C ILE A 137 1.43 -10.03 3.34
N PRO A 138 1.44 -10.91 2.32
CA PRO A 138 1.78 -12.31 2.52
C PRO A 138 3.21 -12.52 3.00
N VAL A 139 4.17 -11.69 2.56
CA VAL A 139 5.58 -11.78 2.96
C VAL A 139 5.75 -11.50 4.46
N ILE A 140 5.11 -10.45 4.98
CA ILE A 140 5.17 -10.10 6.40
C ILE A 140 4.56 -11.20 7.26
N PHE A 141 3.39 -11.73 6.89
CA PHE A 141 2.74 -12.78 7.66
C PHE A 141 3.53 -14.08 7.65
N ARG A 142 4.13 -14.45 6.51
CA ARG A 142 5.01 -15.61 6.41
C ARG A 142 6.24 -15.47 7.31
N THR A 143 6.95 -14.35 7.25
CA THR A 143 8.13 -14.10 8.08
C THR A 143 7.81 -14.11 9.57
N LEU A 144 6.65 -13.55 9.96
CA LEU A 144 6.19 -13.59 11.34
C LEU A 144 5.89 -15.03 11.80
N HIS A 145 5.26 -15.82 10.96
CA HIS A 145 4.97 -17.23 11.28
C HIS A 145 6.26 -18.05 11.43
N GLU A 146 7.21 -17.86 10.51
CA GLU A 146 8.52 -18.53 10.57
C GLU A 146 9.29 -18.17 11.86
N ARG A 147 9.27 -16.90 12.27
CA ARG A 147 9.89 -16.46 13.53
C ARG A 147 9.21 -17.05 14.77
N TRP A 148 7.90 -17.16 14.77
CA TRP A 148 7.17 -17.78 15.88
C TRP A 148 7.50 -19.27 16.00
N SER A 149 7.46 -20.01 14.90
CA SER A 149 7.82 -21.43 14.89
C SER A 149 9.27 -21.67 15.33
N ALA A 150 10.18 -20.78 14.99
CA ALA A 150 11.57 -20.85 15.44
C ALA A 150 11.71 -20.59 16.94
N ASN A 151 10.93 -19.64 17.49
CA ASN A 151 10.94 -19.34 18.94
C ASN A 151 10.34 -20.48 19.76
N ASP A 152 9.18 -21.00 19.35
CA ASP A 152 8.53 -22.14 20.02
C ASP A 152 9.46 -23.38 20.04
N ASN A 153 10.16 -23.64 18.94
CA ASN A 153 11.15 -24.73 18.87
C ASN A 153 12.37 -24.47 19.78
N ALA A 154 12.80 -23.21 19.95
CA ALA A 154 13.91 -22.87 20.83
C ALA A 154 13.52 -23.01 22.32
N GLU A 155 12.31 -22.56 22.68
CA GLU A 155 11.78 -22.74 24.05
C GLU A 155 11.55 -24.21 24.38
N GLY A 156 11.00 -25.01 23.44
CA GLY A 156 10.83 -26.45 23.61
C GLY A 156 12.15 -27.17 23.83
N LYS A 157 13.22 -26.81 23.07
CA LYS A 157 14.56 -27.38 23.26
C LYS A 157 15.20 -26.96 24.60
N ALA A 158 15.02 -25.72 25.03
CA ALA A 158 15.52 -25.24 26.32
C ALA A 158 14.86 -25.97 27.50
N THR A 159 13.54 -26.18 27.43
CA THR A 159 12.79 -26.92 28.43
C THR A 159 13.21 -28.39 28.49
N ALA A 160 13.39 -29.04 27.35
CA ALA A 160 13.85 -30.42 27.28
C ALA A 160 15.27 -30.58 27.82
N ALA A 161 16.19 -29.66 27.49
CA ALA A 161 17.55 -29.64 28.01
C ALA A 161 17.59 -29.43 29.53
N HIS A 162 16.75 -28.57 30.07
CA HIS A 162 16.62 -28.36 31.51
C HIS A 162 16.09 -29.60 32.24
N GLN A 163 15.11 -30.25 31.65
CA GLN A 163 14.53 -31.48 32.17
C GLN A 163 15.54 -32.64 32.19
N ALA A 164 16.28 -32.82 31.09
CA ALA A 164 17.35 -33.79 30.97
C ALA A 164 18.50 -33.53 31.99
N SER A 165 18.82 -32.28 32.30
CA SER A 165 19.82 -31.92 33.31
C SER A 165 19.38 -32.25 34.73
N ILE A 166 18.10 -32.14 35.03
CA ILE A 166 17.54 -32.56 36.34
C ILE A 166 17.54 -34.07 36.47
N GLU A 167 17.16 -34.81 35.45
CA GLU A 167 17.14 -36.27 35.45
C GLU A 167 18.57 -36.87 35.54
N SER A 168 19.56 -36.20 35.00
CA SER A 168 20.96 -36.63 35.08
C SER A 168 21.64 -36.32 36.45
N ALA A 169 20.99 -35.50 37.27
CA ALA A 169 21.51 -35.10 38.60
C ALA A 169 20.83 -35.85 39.77
N ALA A 170 19.81 -36.69 39.47
CA ALA A 170 19.11 -37.56 40.42
C ALA A 170 19.63 -38.98 40.38
#